data_3ac15e2726a1413ce1c3054ee750b11e
#
_entry.id   3ac15e2726a1413ce1c3054ee750b11e
#
_cell.length_a   1.000
_cell.length_b   1.000
_cell.length_c   1.000
_cell.angle_alpha   90.00
_cell.angle_beta   90.00
_cell.angle_gamma   90.00
#
_symmetry.space_group_name_H-M   'P 1'
#
loop_
_entity.id
_entity.type
_entity.pdbx_description
1 polymer ?
#
loop_
_entity_poly.entity_id
_entity_poly.type
_entity_poly.pdbx_seq_one_letter_code
_entity_poly.pdbx_strand_id
1 'polypeptide(L)'
;MRITRGDIRRHVVQGVPLGLQFSVLAIGIIVMQGVVVQFDMLDGVMVSSSAQMGFGAANKLFNLTATPMNALGTAMTSFTAQNLGAGNHDRIRKGTLQSLVMVSLLAAMAVGIGLLLTLGNAYLRIFLSADKITMDTVRYGNTFLYVDYAMYLFLGFIFVVRNCIQGIGRSRFVLGAGAAELVARIAVCLTLPAAVAGGVVSSQANPLAFYALCAADPMAWIAADIVLAIPFFRNILRRDYRYMNI
;
A
#
# COMPACT_ATOMS: atom_id res chain seq x y z
N MET A 1 -22.76 -30.70 7.21
CA MET A 1 -22.80 -29.86 6.00
C MET A 1 -21.92 -30.52 4.95
N ARG A 2 -22.45 -30.89 3.75
CA ARG A 2 -21.64 -31.53 2.69
C ARG A 2 -21.14 -30.43 1.74
N ILE A 3 -19.84 -30.33 1.57
CA ILE A 3 -19.22 -29.39 0.62
C ILE A 3 -19.55 -29.89 -0.80
N THR A 4 -20.18 -29.03 -1.60
CA THR A 4 -20.52 -29.33 -3.00
C THR A 4 -19.40 -28.88 -3.94
N ARG A 5 -19.36 -29.43 -5.17
CA ARG A 5 -18.44 -28.96 -6.23
C ARG A 5 -18.66 -27.45 -6.55
N GLY A 6 -19.91 -26.97 -6.40
CA GLY A 6 -20.25 -25.57 -6.57
C GLY A 6 -19.59 -24.68 -5.51
N ASP A 7 -19.53 -25.14 -4.25
CA ASP A 7 -18.89 -24.39 -3.17
C ASP A 7 -17.39 -24.30 -3.39
N ILE A 8 -16.75 -25.40 -3.79
CA ILE A 8 -15.31 -25.41 -4.13
C ILE A 8 -15.02 -24.43 -5.26
N ARG A 9 -15.80 -24.47 -6.34
CA ARG A 9 -15.62 -23.54 -7.47
C ARG A 9 -15.75 -22.08 -7.04
N ARG A 10 -16.72 -21.74 -6.19
CA ARG A 10 -16.91 -20.37 -5.67
C ARG A 10 -15.69 -19.91 -4.86
N HIS A 11 -15.18 -20.76 -3.98
CA HIS A 11 -13.99 -20.46 -3.17
C HIS A 11 -12.75 -20.26 -4.03
N VAL A 12 -12.52 -21.12 -5.04
CA VAL A 12 -11.38 -21.01 -5.95
C VAL A 12 -11.48 -19.73 -6.81
N VAL A 13 -12.64 -19.43 -7.38
CA VAL A 13 -12.83 -18.22 -8.21
C VAL A 13 -12.62 -16.93 -7.44
N GLN A 14 -12.87 -16.91 -6.13
CA GLN A 14 -12.64 -15.73 -5.30
C GLN A 14 -11.26 -15.76 -4.63
N GLY A 15 -10.78 -16.91 -4.21
CA GLY A 15 -9.53 -17.06 -3.47
C GLY A 15 -8.29 -16.91 -4.35
N VAL A 16 -8.31 -17.47 -5.56
CA VAL A 16 -7.16 -17.40 -6.49
C VAL A 16 -6.81 -15.94 -6.86
N PRO A 17 -7.76 -15.07 -7.29
CA PRO A 17 -7.44 -13.67 -7.53
C PRO A 17 -6.89 -12.94 -6.30
N LEU A 18 -7.38 -13.27 -5.12
CA LEU A 18 -6.90 -12.68 -3.87
C LEU A 18 -5.47 -13.12 -3.55
N GLY A 19 -5.17 -14.42 -3.67
CA GLY A 19 -3.81 -14.94 -3.49
C GLY A 19 -2.82 -14.35 -4.49
N LEU A 20 -3.20 -14.26 -5.76
CA LEU A 20 -2.40 -13.61 -6.80
C LEU A 20 -2.14 -12.13 -6.49
N GLN A 21 -3.13 -11.40 -5.96
CA GLN A 21 -2.95 -10.01 -5.56
C GLN A 21 -1.84 -9.85 -4.52
N PHE A 22 -1.81 -10.67 -3.48
CA PHE A 22 -0.74 -10.60 -2.47
C PHE A 22 0.63 -10.91 -3.06
N SER A 23 0.73 -11.88 -3.97
CA SER A 23 1.98 -12.19 -4.67
C SER A 23 2.45 -11.02 -5.54
N VAL A 24 1.54 -10.39 -6.24
CA VAL A 24 1.80 -9.21 -7.09
C VAL A 24 2.33 -8.04 -6.24
N LEU A 25 1.72 -7.78 -5.09
CA LEU A 25 2.17 -6.73 -4.17
C LEU A 25 3.58 -7.03 -3.62
N ALA A 26 3.85 -8.29 -3.25
CA ALA A 26 5.17 -8.71 -2.76
C ALA A 26 6.27 -8.49 -3.81
N ILE A 27 6.01 -8.79 -5.09
CA ILE A 27 6.96 -8.52 -6.18
C ILE A 27 7.30 -7.03 -6.26
N GLY A 28 6.30 -6.15 -6.17
CA GLY A 28 6.51 -4.70 -6.19
C GLY A 28 7.43 -4.21 -5.07
N ILE A 29 7.27 -4.75 -3.86
CA ILE A 29 8.12 -4.43 -2.71
C ILE A 29 9.55 -4.92 -2.93
N ILE A 30 9.74 -6.12 -3.47
CA ILE A 30 11.07 -6.68 -3.77
C ILE A 30 11.80 -5.81 -4.80
N VAL A 31 11.12 -5.37 -5.86
CA VAL A 31 11.71 -4.48 -6.87
C VAL A 31 12.14 -3.16 -6.23
N MET A 32 11.30 -2.54 -5.41
CA MET A 32 11.64 -1.29 -4.71
C MET A 32 12.86 -1.48 -3.80
N GLN A 33 12.90 -2.55 -3.01
CA GLN A 33 14.05 -2.87 -2.16
C GLN A 33 15.33 -3.08 -2.97
N GLY A 34 15.24 -3.71 -4.14
CA GLY A 34 16.37 -3.87 -5.07
C GLY A 34 16.94 -2.54 -5.55
N VAL A 35 16.08 -1.54 -5.79
CA VAL A 35 16.54 -0.18 -6.15
C VAL A 35 17.12 0.56 -4.94
N VAL A 36 16.55 0.38 -3.73
CA VAL A 36 17.12 0.95 -2.48
C VAL A 36 18.57 0.52 -2.29
N VAL A 37 18.87 -0.76 -2.56
CA VAL A 37 20.24 -1.30 -2.45
C VAL A 37 21.23 -0.55 -3.35
N GLN A 38 20.82 -0.09 -4.53
CA GLN A 38 21.69 0.64 -5.44
C GLN A 38 22.21 1.96 -4.86
N PHE A 39 21.43 2.60 -3.96
CA PHE A 39 21.89 3.80 -3.24
C PHE A 39 23.01 3.53 -2.23
N ASP A 40 23.29 2.28 -1.91
CA ASP A 40 24.42 1.85 -1.07
C ASP A 40 25.61 1.32 -1.91
N MET A 41 25.48 1.29 -3.26
CA MET A 41 26.48 0.75 -4.17
C MET A 41 27.23 1.84 -4.96
N LEU A 42 28.49 1.61 -5.25
CA LEU A 42 29.32 2.39 -6.17
C LEU A 42 30.09 1.42 -7.07
N ASP A 43 29.96 1.59 -8.39
CA ASP A 43 30.60 0.74 -9.40
C ASP A 43 30.38 -0.78 -9.18
N GLY A 44 29.16 -1.14 -8.71
CA GLY A 44 28.79 -2.53 -8.44
C GLY A 44 29.30 -3.08 -7.09
N VAL A 45 29.98 -2.27 -6.28
CA VAL A 45 30.47 -2.64 -4.97
C VAL A 45 29.65 -1.96 -3.88
N MET A 46 29.29 -2.67 -2.82
CA MET A 46 28.60 -2.10 -1.66
C MET A 46 29.57 -1.27 -0.84
N VAL A 47 29.34 0.03 -0.78
CA VAL A 47 30.16 1.00 -0.04
C VAL A 47 29.51 1.50 1.24
N SER A 48 28.22 1.27 1.40
CA SER A 48 27.41 1.70 2.53
C SER A 48 26.27 0.68 2.77
N SER A 49 25.54 0.83 3.86
CA SER A 49 24.25 0.17 4.13
C SER A 49 23.21 1.14 4.65
N SER A 50 23.52 2.44 4.58
CA SER A 50 22.69 3.50 5.18
C SER A 50 21.31 3.63 4.54
N ALA A 51 21.20 3.45 3.21
CA ALA A 51 19.92 3.50 2.51
C ALA A 51 19.04 2.32 2.91
N GLN A 52 19.59 1.11 2.92
CA GLN A 52 18.85 -0.09 3.33
C GLN A 52 18.40 -0.04 4.78
N MET A 53 19.28 0.40 5.70
CA MET A 53 18.94 0.50 7.12
C MET A 53 17.90 1.58 7.38
N GLY A 54 18.05 2.77 6.80
CA GLY A 54 17.12 3.88 6.95
C GLY A 54 15.74 3.53 6.39
N PHE A 55 15.70 3.04 5.15
CA PHE A 55 14.47 2.57 4.51
C PHE A 55 13.82 1.43 5.31
N GLY A 56 14.59 0.42 5.72
CA GLY A 56 14.08 -0.74 6.46
C GLY A 56 13.46 -0.37 7.81
N ALA A 57 14.10 0.53 8.58
CA ALA A 57 13.55 1.02 9.84
C ALA A 57 12.28 1.86 9.61
N ALA A 58 12.30 2.74 8.62
CA ALA A 58 11.17 3.57 8.25
C ALA A 58 9.96 2.73 7.77
N ASN A 59 10.21 1.70 6.97
CA ASN A 59 9.18 0.78 6.49
C ASN A 59 8.52 0.00 7.66
N LYS A 60 9.28 -0.37 8.70
CA LYS A 60 8.70 -1.00 9.90
C LYS A 60 7.75 -0.05 10.63
N LEU A 61 8.14 1.22 10.81
CA LEU A 61 7.25 2.24 11.39
C LEU A 61 6.01 2.47 10.53
N PHE A 62 6.19 2.60 9.22
CA PHE A 62 5.11 2.76 8.26
C PHE A 62 4.10 1.60 8.36
N ASN A 63 4.55 0.35 8.35
CA ASN A 63 3.68 -0.82 8.48
C ASN A 63 2.95 -0.87 9.84
N LEU A 64 3.63 -0.47 10.92
CA LEU A 64 3.01 -0.39 12.24
C LEU A 64 1.85 0.61 12.25
N THR A 65 2.06 1.79 11.68
CA THR A 65 1.03 2.84 11.61
C THR A 65 -0.09 2.50 10.61
N ALA A 66 0.16 1.68 9.58
CA ALA A 66 -0.83 1.21 8.61
C ALA A 66 -1.75 0.10 9.17
N THR A 67 -1.29 -0.62 10.19
CA THR A 67 -2.02 -1.78 10.74
C THR A 67 -3.46 -1.49 11.15
N PRO A 68 -3.79 -0.40 11.87
CA PRO A 68 -5.18 -0.09 12.23
C PRO A 68 -6.08 0.17 11.01
N MET A 69 -5.55 0.82 9.97
CA MET A 69 -6.30 1.07 8.73
C MET A 69 -6.57 -0.24 7.97
N ASN A 70 -5.60 -1.13 7.93
CA ASN A 70 -5.75 -2.45 7.33
C ASN A 70 -6.78 -3.31 8.11
N ALA A 71 -6.76 -3.26 9.43
CA ALA A 71 -7.74 -3.95 10.27
C ALA A 71 -9.17 -3.46 10.01
N LEU A 72 -9.37 -2.12 9.92
CA LEU A 72 -10.65 -1.54 9.53
C LEU A 72 -11.09 -2.03 8.14
N GLY A 73 -10.18 -2.02 7.17
CA GLY A 73 -10.44 -2.55 5.83
C GLY A 73 -10.91 -4.00 5.88
N THR A 74 -10.18 -4.87 6.58
CA THR A 74 -10.54 -6.30 6.72
C THR A 74 -11.92 -6.49 7.35
N ALA A 75 -12.27 -5.72 8.38
CA ALA A 75 -13.60 -5.72 8.98
C ALA A 75 -14.69 -5.35 7.96
N MET A 76 -14.39 -4.42 7.05
CA MET A 76 -15.32 -4.02 5.99
C MET A 76 -15.61 -5.11 4.96
N THR A 77 -14.71 -6.05 4.74
CA THR A 77 -15.00 -7.24 3.90
C THR A 77 -16.16 -8.04 4.47
N SER A 78 -16.08 -8.40 5.76
CA SER A 78 -17.13 -9.18 6.44
C SER A 78 -18.43 -8.39 6.58
N PHE A 79 -18.34 -7.10 6.96
CA PHE A 79 -19.50 -6.22 7.06
C PHE A 79 -20.25 -6.12 5.74
N THR A 80 -19.54 -5.92 4.64
CA THR A 80 -20.13 -5.77 3.32
C THR A 80 -20.76 -7.08 2.84
N ALA A 81 -20.06 -8.21 3.01
CA ALA A 81 -20.58 -9.53 2.62
C ALA A 81 -21.85 -9.91 3.38
N GLN A 82 -21.89 -9.70 4.70
CA GLN A 82 -23.07 -9.99 5.53
C GLN A 82 -24.27 -9.13 5.14
N ASN A 83 -24.08 -7.84 4.94
CA ASN A 83 -25.16 -6.93 4.56
C ASN A 83 -25.64 -7.17 3.13
N LEU A 84 -24.74 -7.60 2.23
CA LEU A 84 -25.12 -8.01 0.88
C LEU A 84 -26.03 -9.26 0.93
N GLY A 85 -25.63 -10.29 1.69
CA GLY A 85 -26.43 -11.50 1.86
C GLY A 85 -27.79 -11.26 2.52
N ALA A 86 -27.91 -10.22 3.34
CA ALA A 86 -29.16 -9.77 3.96
C ALA A 86 -29.98 -8.79 3.09
N GLY A 87 -29.52 -8.43 1.88
CA GLY A 87 -30.16 -7.45 1.01
C GLY A 87 -30.09 -5.99 1.50
N ASN A 88 -29.28 -5.70 2.52
CA ASN A 88 -29.19 -4.38 3.16
C ASN A 88 -28.23 -3.43 2.44
N HIS A 89 -28.52 -3.10 1.20
CA HIS A 89 -27.64 -2.27 0.35
C HIS A 89 -27.41 -0.85 0.89
N ASP A 90 -28.42 -0.25 1.51
CA ASP A 90 -28.29 1.07 2.16
C ASP A 90 -27.27 1.05 3.31
N ARG A 91 -27.25 -0.04 4.05
CA ARG A 91 -26.30 -0.22 5.14
C ARG A 91 -24.87 -0.38 4.63
N ILE A 92 -24.67 -1.07 3.51
CA ILE A 92 -23.36 -1.16 2.85
C ILE A 92 -22.85 0.24 2.49
N ARG A 93 -23.68 1.03 1.80
CA ARG A 93 -23.30 2.40 1.39
C ARG A 93 -22.96 3.28 2.59
N LYS A 94 -23.84 3.35 3.58
CA LYS A 94 -23.64 4.18 4.78
C LYS A 94 -22.40 3.73 5.56
N GLY A 95 -22.24 2.43 5.78
CA GLY A 95 -21.09 1.87 6.49
C GLY A 95 -19.77 2.12 5.75
N THR A 96 -19.75 2.02 4.42
CA THR A 96 -18.55 2.33 3.63
C THR A 96 -18.18 3.81 3.75
N LEU A 97 -19.16 4.73 3.63
CA LEU A 97 -18.88 6.17 3.78
C LEU A 97 -18.39 6.52 5.19
N GLN A 98 -18.99 5.93 6.23
CA GLN A 98 -18.52 6.10 7.61
C GLN A 98 -17.10 5.54 7.79
N SER A 99 -16.80 4.39 7.19
CA SER A 99 -15.46 3.81 7.26
C SER A 99 -14.41 4.64 6.51
N LEU A 100 -14.78 5.34 5.43
CA LEU A 100 -13.89 6.30 4.77
C LEU A 100 -13.57 7.48 5.69
N VAL A 101 -14.54 7.99 6.45
CA VAL A 101 -14.27 9.02 7.47
C VAL A 101 -13.37 8.46 8.58
N MET A 102 -13.67 7.26 9.09
CA MET A 102 -12.86 6.62 10.14
C MET A 102 -11.42 6.39 9.68
N VAL A 103 -11.20 5.88 8.47
CA VAL A 103 -9.85 5.65 7.95
C VAL A 103 -9.10 6.96 7.72
N SER A 104 -9.79 8.04 7.36
CA SER A 104 -9.18 9.36 7.25
C SER A 104 -8.68 9.89 8.60
N LEU A 105 -9.47 9.69 9.67
CA LEU A 105 -9.05 10.04 11.03
C LEU A 105 -7.87 9.16 11.50
N LEU A 106 -7.91 7.86 11.22
CA LEU A 106 -6.80 6.95 11.51
C LEU A 106 -5.54 7.34 10.74
N ALA A 107 -5.66 7.71 9.47
CA ALA A 107 -4.54 8.18 8.66
C ALA A 107 -3.93 9.47 9.23
N ALA A 108 -4.77 10.45 9.58
CA ALA A 108 -4.30 11.69 10.19
C ALA A 108 -3.58 11.45 11.53
N MET A 109 -4.12 10.56 12.37
CA MET A 109 -3.50 10.17 13.64
C MET A 109 -2.16 9.44 13.39
N ALA A 110 -2.11 8.52 12.44
CA ALA A 110 -0.92 7.76 12.08
C ALA A 110 0.19 8.68 11.55
N VAL A 111 -0.16 9.64 10.69
CA VAL A 111 0.75 10.68 10.21
C VAL A 111 1.27 11.52 11.37
N GLY A 112 0.40 11.97 12.27
CA GLY A 112 0.79 12.74 13.45
C GLY A 112 1.80 11.98 14.34
N ILE A 113 1.51 10.73 14.68
CA ILE A 113 2.42 9.87 15.46
C ILE A 113 3.73 9.63 14.70
N GLY A 114 3.63 9.31 13.41
CA GLY A 114 4.80 9.07 12.55
C GLY A 114 5.72 10.27 12.49
N LEU A 115 5.18 11.47 12.26
CA LEU A 115 5.95 12.72 12.22
C LEU A 115 6.58 13.05 13.59
N LEU A 116 5.89 12.83 14.68
CA LEU A 116 6.47 13.00 16.03
C LEU A 116 7.67 12.09 16.27
N LEU A 117 7.60 10.85 15.81
CA LEU A 117 8.71 9.89 15.93
C LEU A 117 9.88 10.21 14.99
N THR A 118 9.62 10.87 13.85
CA THR A 118 10.68 11.31 12.93
C THR A 118 11.41 12.55 13.44
N LEU A 119 10.73 13.49 14.11
CA LEU A 119 11.34 14.74 14.61
C LEU A 119 12.55 14.51 15.55
N GLY A 120 12.58 13.43 16.31
CA GLY A 120 13.71 13.07 17.19
C GLY A 120 14.50 11.87 16.69
N ASN A 121 14.23 11.38 15.47
CA ASN A 121 14.78 10.12 14.95
C ASN A 121 14.52 8.94 15.91
N ALA A 122 13.47 9.03 16.74
CA ALA A 122 13.19 8.07 17.79
C ALA A 122 12.91 6.68 17.22
N TYR A 123 12.24 6.61 16.06
CA TYR A 123 11.95 5.33 15.41
C TYR A 123 13.22 4.57 15.00
N LEU A 124 14.30 5.27 14.59
CA LEU A 124 15.55 4.62 14.26
C LEU A 124 16.15 3.93 15.47
N ARG A 125 16.09 4.58 16.65
CA ARG A 125 16.60 4.00 17.90
C ARG A 125 15.79 2.79 18.39
N ILE A 126 14.53 2.67 17.96
CA ILE A 126 13.70 1.49 18.26
C ILE A 126 14.13 0.29 17.42
N PHE A 127 14.53 0.51 16.16
CA PHE A 127 14.77 -0.56 15.20
C PHE A 127 16.24 -0.82 14.88
N LEU A 128 17.14 0.12 15.21
CA LEU A 128 18.57 0.04 14.89
C LEU A 128 19.42 0.31 16.14
N SER A 129 20.60 -0.32 16.21
CA SER A 129 21.62 -0.01 17.20
C SER A 129 22.23 1.37 16.91
N ALA A 130 22.72 2.04 17.94
CA ALA A 130 23.21 3.42 17.85
C ALA A 130 24.38 3.60 16.87
N ASP A 131 25.24 2.61 16.73
CA ASP A 131 26.39 2.57 15.80
C ASP A 131 25.98 2.59 14.32
N LYS A 132 24.74 2.20 14.01
CA LYS A 132 24.17 2.15 12.65
C LYS A 132 23.37 3.40 12.27
N ILE A 133 23.15 4.31 13.20
CA ILE A 133 22.41 5.55 12.97
C ILE A 133 23.37 6.65 12.50
N THR A 134 23.62 6.69 11.20
CA THR A 134 24.40 7.74 10.54
C THR A 134 23.48 8.86 10.02
N MET A 135 24.06 10.01 9.64
CA MET A 135 23.29 11.10 9.01
C MET A 135 22.59 10.64 7.74
N ASP A 136 23.23 9.77 6.95
CA ASP A 136 22.64 9.22 5.74
C ASP A 136 21.49 8.25 6.07
N THR A 137 21.66 7.39 7.09
CA THR A 137 20.56 6.52 7.57
C THR A 137 19.32 7.33 7.96
N VAL A 138 19.53 8.43 8.69
CA VAL A 138 18.45 9.36 9.08
C VAL A 138 17.81 9.98 7.84
N ARG A 139 18.62 10.48 6.91
CA ARG A 139 18.14 11.12 5.68
C ARG A 139 17.27 10.19 4.86
N TYR A 140 17.73 8.97 4.57
CA TYR A 140 16.97 7.99 3.79
C TYR A 140 15.67 7.57 4.47
N GLY A 141 15.72 7.27 5.77
CA GLY A 141 14.52 6.88 6.52
C GLY A 141 13.49 7.99 6.60
N ASN A 142 13.90 9.22 6.91
CA ASN A 142 12.97 10.35 7.00
C ASN A 142 12.39 10.72 5.63
N THR A 143 13.19 10.66 4.56
CA THR A 143 12.69 10.91 3.20
C THR A 143 11.56 9.94 2.83
N PHE A 144 11.73 8.66 3.08
CA PHE A 144 10.68 7.66 2.83
C PHE A 144 9.41 8.01 3.61
N LEU A 145 9.51 8.24 4.91
CA LEU A 145 8.34 8.55 5.74
C LEU A 145 7.63 9.83 5.32
N TYR A 146 8.37 10.90 4.99
CA TYR A 146 7.75 12.16 4.57
C TYR A 146 6.98 12.02 3.27
N VAL A 147 7.53 11.32 2.28
CA VAL A 147 6.87 11.11 0.99
C VAL A 147 5.61 10.25 1.15
N ASP A 148 5.71 9.15 1.88
CA ASP A 148 4.60 8.22 2.06
C ASP A 148 3.50 8.80 2.94
N TYR A 149 3.86 9.46 4.04
CA TYR A 149 2.88 10.10 4.91
C TYR A 149 2.15 11.28 4.25
N ALA A 150 2.78 11.99 3.33
CA ALA A 150 2.10 13.04 2.56
C ALA A 150 0.91 12.50 1.74
N MET A 151 0.97 11.24 1.31
CA MET A 151 -0.06 10.58 0.50
C MET A 151 -0.80 9.45 1.25
N TYR A 152 -0.66 9.40 2.57
CA TYR A 152 -1.14 8.28 3.41
C TYR A 152 -2.65 8.08 3.37
N LEU A 153 -3.39 9.14 3.06
CA LEU A 153 -4.85 9.10 2.91
C LEU A 153 -5.28 8.18 1.75
N PHE A 154 -4.54 8.19 0.63
CA PHE A 154 -4.82 7.30 -0.50
C PHE A 154 -4.68 5.84 -0.10
N LEU A 155 -3.64 5.49 0.66
CA LEU A 155 -3.49 4.14 1.21
C LEU A 155 -4.69 3.76 2.09
N GLY A 156 -5.17 4.66 2.93
CA GLY A 156 -6.38 4.45 3.74
C GLY A 156 -7.61 4.15 2.89
N PHE A 157 -7.80 4.88 1.81
CA PHE A 157 -8.92 4.66 0.88
C PHE A 157 -8.80 3.29 0.19
N ILE A 158 -7.62 2.90 -0.26
CA ILE A 158 -7.40 1.55 -0.82
C ILE A 158 -7.85 0.48 0.17
N PHE A 159 -7.46 0.56 1.44
CA PHE A 159 -7.83 -0.46 2.42
C PHE A 159 -9.34 -0.59 2.57
N VAL A 160 -10.08 0.49 2.67
CA VAL A 160 -11.55 0.44 2.83
C VAL A 160 -12.22 0.02 1.52
N VAL A 161 -11.93 0.69 0.42
CA VAL A 161 -12.63 0.49 -0.86
C VAL A 161 -12.36 -0.90 -1.44
N ARG A 162 -11.09 -1.34 -1.43
CA ARG A 162 -10.67 -2.66 -1.90
C ARG A 162 -11.41 -3.77 -1.15
N ASN A 163 -11.45 -3.68 0.17
CA ASN A 163 -12.11 -4.67 1.01
C ASN A 163 -13.64 -4.66 0.87
N CYS A 164 -14.27 -3.50 0.70
CA CYS A 164 -15.69 -3.43 0.38
C CYS A 164 -16.02 -4.10 -0.97
N ILE A 165 -15.20 -3.85 -2.00
CA ILE A 165 -15.37 -4.45 -3.33
C ILE A 165 -15.14 -5.97 -3.27
N GLN A 166 -14.20 -6.42 -2.46
CA GLN A 166 -13.99 -7.84 -2.18
C GLN A 166 -15.20 -8.45 -1.47
N GLY A 167 -15.76 -7.79 -0.47
CA GLY A 167 -16.94 -8.23 0.28
C GLY A 167 -18.20 -8.38 -0.59
N ILE A 168 -18.34 -7.58 -1.65
CA ILE A 168 -19.43 -7.76 -2.64
C ILE A 168 -19.11 -8.84 -3.71
N GLY A 169 -18.00 -9.61 -3.55
CA GLY A 169 -17.64 -10.70 -4.46
C GLY A 169 -17.00 -10.27 -5.78
N ARG A 170 -16.53 -9.04 -5.91
CA ARG A 170 -15.93 -8.53 -7.15
C ARG A 170 -14.40 -8.59 -7.15
N SER A 171 -13.83 -9.73 -6.80
CA SER A 171 -12.39 -9.98 -6.69
C SER A 171 -11.59 -9.63 -7.95
N ARG A 172 -12.20 -9.64 -9.13
CA ARG A 172 -11.53 -9.27 -10.41
C ARG A 172 -11.04 -7.81 -10.40
N PHE A 173 -11.83 -6.89 -9.83
CA PHE A 173 -11.42 -5.49 -9.71
C PHE A 173 -10.32 -5.31 -8.67
N VAL A 174 -10.36 -6.12 -7.61
CA VAL A 174 -9.33 -6.14 -6.57
C VAL A 174 -7.99 -6.62 -7.15
N LEU A 175 -8.00 -7.67 -7.96
CA LEU A 175 -6.82 -8.13 -8.69
C LEU A 175 -6.33 -7.09 -9.71
N GLY A 176 -7.25 -6.47 -10.46
CA GLY A 176 -6.92 -5.39 -11.40
C GLY A 176 -6.25 -4.19 -10.74
N ALA A 177 -6.72 -3.79 -9.55
CA ALA A 177 -6.10 -2.73 -8.76
C ALA A 177 -4.70 -3.14 -8.28
N GLY A 178 -4.50 -4.39 -7.84
CA GLY A 178 -3.18 -4.90 -7.50
C GLY A 178 -2.21 -4.92 -8.69
N ALA A 179 -2.70 -5.30 -9.87
CA ALA A 179 -1.89 -5.26 -11.10
C ALA A 179 -1.50 -3.83 -11.49
N ALA A 180 -2.43 -2.88 -11.41
CA ALA A 180 -2.16 -1.46 -11.66
C ALA A 180 -1.14 -0.89 -10.67
N GLU A 181 -1.26 -1.25 -9.39
CA GLU A 181 -0.33 -0.89 -8.33
C GLU A 181 1.08 -1.42 -8.62
N LEU A 182 1.21 -2.70 -9.03
CA LEU A 182 2.49 -3.29 -9.41
C LEU A 182 3.13 -2.58 -10.59
N VAL A 183 2.37 -2.40 -11.67
CA VAL A 183 2.87 -1.75 -12.91
C VAL A 183 3.34 -0.33 -12.60
N ALA A 184 2.55 0.46 -11.88
CA ALA A 184 2.91 1.82 -11.50
C ALA A 184 4.18 1.82 -10.63
N ARG A 185 4.25 0.96 -9.61
CA ARG A 185 5.42 0.87 -8.72
C ARG A 185 6.69 0.50 -9.49
N ILE A 186 6.65 -0.55 -10.32
CA ILE A 186 7.82 -0.98 -11.12
C ILE A 186 8.23 0.14 -12.08
N ALA A 187 7.29 0.74 -12.79
CA ALA A 187 7.58 1.81 -13.73
C ALA A 187 8.28 2.97 -13.04
N VAL A 188 7.74 3.45 -11.91
CA VAL A 188 8.34 4.56 -11.15
C VAL A 188 9.70 4.16 -10.56
N CYS A 189 9.81 2.99 -9.92
CA CYS A 189 11.07 2.52 -9.33
C CYS A 189 12.22 2.44 -10.34
N LEU A 190 11.94 1.99 -11.57
CA LEU A 190 12.98 1.78 -12.56
C LEU A 190 13.30 3.02 -13.40
N THR A 191 12.33 3.94 -13.57
CA THR A 191 12.52 5.07 -14.48
C THR A 191 12.83 6.38 -13.75
N LEU A 192 12.07 6.71 -12.72
CA LEU A 192 12.12 8.03 -12.12
C LEU A 192 13.43 8.31 -11.35
N PRO A 193 13.95 7.39 -10.50
CA PRO A 193 15.23 7.58 -9.85
C PRO A 193 16.39 7.70 -10.84
N ALA A 194 16.40 6.87 -11.90
CA ALA A 194 17.43 6.90 -12.94
C ALA A 194 17.39 8.20 -13.75
N ALA A 195 16.19 8.69 -14.09
CA ALA A 195 16.03 9.96 -14.79
C ALA A 195 16.52 11.15 -13.94
N VAL A 196 16.24 11.16 -12.63
CA VAL A 196 16.69 12.21 -11.71
C VAL A 196 18.18 12.11 -11.41
N ALA A 197 18.73 10.91 -11.36
CA ALA A 197 20.17 10.68 -11.21
C ALA A 197 20.98 11.03 -12.46
N GLY A 198 20.33 11.15 -13.62
CA GLY A 198 21.00 11.36 -14.89
C GLY A 198 21.67 10.09 -15.44
N GLY A 199 21.24 8.89 -14.99
CA GLY A 199 21.81 7.61 -15.40
C GLY A 199 21.63 6.51 -14.34
N VAL A 200 22.70 5.77 -14.08
CA VAL A 200 22.67 4.68 -13.11
C VAL A 200 22.57 5.24 -11.67
N VAL A 201 21.64 4.68 -10.91
CA VAL A 201 21.50 5.00 -9.48
C VAL A 201 22.70 4.45 -8.70
N SER A 202 23.30 5.27 -7.85
CA SER A 202 24.44 4.88 -7.02
C SER A 202 24.46 5.65 -5.70
N SER A 203 25.40 5.35 -4.81
CA SER A 203 25.60 6.05 -3.53
C SER A 203 25.94 7.54 -3.69
N GLN A 204 26.41 7.95 -4.88
CA GLN A 204 26.71 9.33 -5.24
C GLN A 204 25.58 10.02 -6.02
N ALA A 205 24.45 9.36 -6.21
CA ALA A 205 23.31 9.93 -6.92
C ALA A 205 22.77 11.16 -6.20
N ASN A 206 22.19 12.08 -6.98
CA ASN A 206 21.52 13.25 -6.42
C ASN A 206 20.48 12.81 -5.35
N PRO A 207 20.46 13.43 -4.16
CA PRO A 207 19.48 13.13 -3.12
C PRO A 207 18.02 13.10 -3.59
N LEU A 208 17.66 13.90 -4.60
CA LEU A 208 16.34 13.89 -5.22
C LEU A 208 15.99 12.56 -5.89
N ALA A 209 16.97 11.75 -6.30
CA ALA A 209 16.73 10.43 -6.86
C ALA A 209 16.09 9.47 -5.84
N PHE A 210 16.42 9.61 -4.55
CA PHE A 210 15.78 8.82 -3.51
C PHE A 210 14.33 9.27 -3.23
N TYR A 211 14.06 10.59 -3.28
CA TYR A 211 12.68 11.10 -3.25
C TYR A 211 11.86 10.56 -4.42
N ALA A 212 12.47 10.50 -5.60
CA ALA A 212 11.86 9.94 -6.79
C ALA A 212 11.54 8.44 -6.63
N LEU A 213 12.41 7.68 -5.97
CA LEU A 213 12.14 6.28 -5.61
C LEU A 213 10.97 6.16 -4.64
N CYS A 214 10.97 6.96 -3.58
CA CYS A 214 9.89 6.93 -2.57
C CYS A 214 8.52 7.29 -3.17
N ALA A 215 8.46 8.09 -4.24
CA ALA A 215 7.22 8.39 -4.94
C ALA A 215 6.55 7.16 -5.59
N ALA A 216 7.25 6.03 -5.67
CA ALA A 216 6.71 4.80 -6.25
C ALA A 216 5.49 4.26 -5.47
N ASP A 217 5.49 4.33 -4.14
CA ASP A 217 4.38 3.89 -3.31
C ASP A 217 3.14 4.78 -3.47
N PRO A 218 3.21 6.11 -3.32
CA PRO A 218 2.09 7.00 -3.60
C PRO A 218 1.51 6.87 -5.01
N MET A 219 2.35 6.77 -6.02
CA MET A 219 1.89 6.62 -7.41
C MET A 219 1.18 5.28 -7.62
N ALA A 220 1.67 4.22 -7.00
CA ALA A 220 1.02 2.92 -7.02
C ALA A 220 -0.36 2.96 -6.32
N TRP A 221 -0.48 3.66 -5.19
CA TRP A 221 -1.77 3.83 -4.49
C TRP A 221 -2.78 4.60 -5.34
N ILE A 222 -2.36 5.70 -5.96
CA ILE A 222 -3.22 6.47 -6.87
C ILE A 222 -3.70 5.60 -8.03
N ALA A 223 -2.81 4.81 -8.64
CA ALA A 223 -3.17 3.91 -9.72
C ALA A 223 -4.21 2.85 -9.28
N ALA A 224 -4.05 2.28 -8.09
CA ALA A 224 -5.01 1.34 -7.52
C ALA A 224 -6.37 2.01 -7.23
N ASP A 225 -6.37 3.21 -6.63
CA ASP A 225 -7.58 3.96 -6.33
C ASP A 225 -8.37 4.32 -7.59
N ILE A 226 -7.70 4.68 -8.68
CA ILE A 226 -8.35 4.95 -9.98
C ILE A 226 -9.09 3.70 -10.48
N VAL A 227 -8.46 2.52 -10.40
CA VAL A 227 -9.11 1.26 -10.82
C VAL A 227 -10.28 0.91 -9.90
N LEU A 228 -10.13 1.11 -8.60
CA LEU A 228 -11.16 0.83 -7.60
C LEU A 228 -12.31 1.83 -7.63
N ALA A 229 -12.08 3.05 -8.12
CA ALA A 229 -13.13 4.07 -8.24
C ALA A 229 -14.30 3.59 -9.11
N ILE A 230 -14.02 2.87 -10.20
CA ILE A 230 -15.07 2.36 -11.11
C ILE A 230 -16.10 1.48 -10.38
N PRO A 231 -15.71 0.35 -9.74
CA PRO A 231 -16.65 -0.49 -9.01
C PRO A 231 -17.21 0.21 -7.76
N PHE A 232 -16.47 1.10 -7.11
CA PHE A 232 -16.93 1.86 -5.97
C PHE A 232 -18.14 2.74 -6.34
N PHE A 233 -18.02 3.58 -7.37
CA PHE A 233 -19.12 4.44 -7.82
C PHE A 233 -20.31 3.66 -8.33
N ARG A 234 -20.09 2.59 -9.12
CA ARG A 234 -21.16 1.81 -9.71
C ARG A 234 -21.90 0.95 -8.69
N ASN A 235 -21.15 0.18 -7.87
CA ASN A 235 -21.76 -0.84 -7.04
C ASN A 235 -22.10 -0.33 -5.64
N ILE A 236 -21.28 0.54 -5.04
CA ILE A 236 -21.50 0.99 -3.67
C ILE A 236 -22.34 2.27 -3.64
N LEU A 237 -22.00 3.29 -4.44
CA LEU A 237 -22.69 4.57 -4.40
C LEU A 237 -24.00 4.55 -5.21
N ARG A 238 -24.01 4.03 -6.45
CA ARG A 238 -25.19 3.99 -7.33
C ARG A 238 -26.07 2.77 -7.12
N ARG A 239 -25.67 1.80 -6.28
CA ARG A 239 -26.43 0.59 -5.95
C ARG A 239 -26.76 -0.28 -7.18
N ASP A 240 -25.92 -0.29 -8.19
CA ASP A 240 -26.11 -1.12 -9.37
C ASP A 240 -25.61 -2.55 -9.11
N TYR A 241 -26.47 -3.34 -8.48
CA TYR A 241 -26.20 -4.75 -8.15
C TYR A 241 -26.73 -5.71 -9.23
N ARG A 242 -27.26 -5.18 -10.36
CA ARG A 242 -27.95 -5.94 -11.42
C ARG A 242 -27.14 -7.07 -12.06
N TYR A 243 -25.85 -7.07 -11.91
CA TYR A 243 -24.94 -8.09 -12.46
C TYR A 243 -24.33 -9.00 -11.39
N MET A 244 -24.88 -9.00 -10.19
CA MET A 244 -24.47 -9.95 -9.16
C MET A 244 -25.38 -11.18 -9.23
N ASN A 245 -25.05 -12.13 -10.14
CA ASN A 245 -25.56 -13.47 -10.06
C ASN A 245 -24.95 -14.12 -8.79
N ILE A 246 -25.72 -14.11 -7.72
CA ILE A 246 -25.46 -14.88 -6.49
C ILE A 246 -25.83 -16.33 -6.73
#